data_7d55adbd1bf5ea1a33f4884bc67ff36b
#
_entry.id   7d55adbd1bf5ea1a33f4884bc67ff36b
#
_cell.length_a   1.000
_cell.length_b   1.000
_cell.length_c   1.000
_cell.angle_alpha   90.00
_cell.angle_beta   90.00
_cell.angle_gamma   90.00
#
_symmetry.space_group_name_H-M   'P 1'
#
loop_
_entity.id
_entity.type
_entity.pdbx_description
1 polymer ?
#
loop_
_entity_poly.entity_id
_entity_poly.type
_entity_poly.pdbx_seq_one_letter_code
_entity_poly.pdbx_strand_id
1 'polypeptide(L)'
;MKLKPVVKASEFVRFGFKPCRGLPKSAESYYLCVKNGHRVMFVDSKNFTESEWPINDARIHKNPNCKFSDKRTATEIECELVVNGLLEEVE
;
A
#
# COMPACT_ATOMS: atom_id res chain seq x y z
N MET A 1 1.59 11.30 -10.80
CA MET A 1 1.92 11.79 -9.45
C MET A 1 2.80 10.77 -8.75
N LYS A 2 3.89 11.23 -8.18
CA LYS A 2 4.83 10.35 -7.47
C LYS A 2 4.75 10.63 -5.98
N LEU A 3 4.63 9.58 -5.17
CA LEU A 3 4.48 9.72 -3.73
C LEU A 3 5.58 8.98 -2.99
N LYS A 4 5.92 9.46 -1.81
CA LYS A 4 6.86 8.78 -0.92
C LYS A 4 6.32 8.79 0.51
N PRO A 5 6.64 7.78 1.34
CA PRO A 5 6.24 7.79 2.74
C PRO A 5 7.05 8.80 3.54
N VAL A 6 6.39 9.45 4.50
CA VAL A 6 7.02 10.41 5.42
C VAL A 6 6.89 9.97 6.87
N VAL A 7 6.35 8.77 7.10
CA VAL A 7 6.23 8.17 8.43
C VAL A 7 6.72 6.73 8.34
N LYS A 8 6.82 6.06 9.48
CA LYS A 8 7.20 4.64 9.51
C LYS A 8 6.18 3.82 8.71
N ALA A 9 6.66 2.82 7.98
CA ALA A 9 5.79 1.95 7.19
C ALA A 9 4.69 1.31 8.03
N SER A 10 4.97 0.99 9.30
CA SER A 10 4.00 0.40 10.21
C SER A 10 2.77 1.27 10.46
N GLU A 11 2.87 2.57 10.24
CA GLU A 11 1.73 3.48 10.39
C GLU A 11 0.65 3.23 9.35
N PHE A 12 1.01 2.63 8.22
CA PHE A 12 0.06 2.33 7.15
C PHE A 12 -0.92 1.21 7.54
N VAL A 13 -0.60 0.41 8.55
CA VAL A 13 -1.50 -0.64 9.05
C VAL A 13 -2.83 -0.04 9.50
N ARG A 14 -2.81 1.17 10.04
CA ARG A 14 -4.02 1.88 10.48
C ARG A 14 -5.00 2.14 9.34
N PHE A 15 -4.51 2.12 8.11
CA PHE A 15 -5.30 2.39 6.91
C PHE A 15 -5.59 1.11 6.11
N GLY A 16 -5.36 -0.05 6.71
CA GLY A 16 -5.70 -1.32 6.12
C GLY A 16 -4.56 -2.09 5.45
N PHE A 17 -3.36 -1.55 5.47
CA PHE A 17 -2.19 -2.24 4.91
C PHE A 17 -1.82 -3.44 5.77
N LYS A 18 -1.29 -4.47 5.15
CA LYS A 18 -0.92 -5.73 5.78
C LYS A 18 0.56 -6.01 5.53
N PRO A 19 1.30 -6.58 6.49
CA PRO A 19 2.71 -6.90 6.29
C PRO A 19 2.90 -7.82 5.08
N CYS A 20 3.93 -7.53 4.29
CA CYS A 20 4.30 -8.38 3.18
C CYS A 20 4.82 -9.73 3.68
N ARG A 21 4.59 -10.74 2.88
CA ARG A 21 4.97 -12.10 3.18
C ARG A 21 6.45 -12.33 2.85
N GLY A 22 7.11 -13.18 3.64
CA GLY A 22 8.43 -13.69 3.29
C GLY A 22 9.60 -12.75 3.48
N LEU A 23 9.39 -11.61 4.13
CA LEU A 23 10.45 -10.65 4.38
C LEU A 23 11.03 -10.81 5.78
N PRO A 24 12.33 -10.53 5.96
CA PRO A 24 12.93 -10.51 7.30
C PRO A 24 12.36 -9.34 8.10
N LYS A 25 12.43 -9.43 9.44
CA LYS A 25 11.90 -8.38 10.32
C LYS A 25 12.53 -7.01 10.08
N SER A 26 13.75 -7.00 9.58
CA SER A 26 14.47 -5.75 9.29
C SER A 26 13.97 -5.05 8.05
N ALA A 27 13.21 -5.75 7.20
CA ALA A 27 12.67 -5.18 5.95
C ALA A 27 11.17 -4.99 6.09
N GLU A 28 10.76 -3.95 6.80
CA GLU A 28 9.35 -3.63 6.97
C GLU A 28 8.74 -3.15 5.66
N SER A 29 7.85 -3.95 5.13
CA SER A 29 7.12 -3.63 3.91
C SER A 29 5.68 -4.09 4.06
N TYR A 30 4.76 -3.30 3.54
CA TYR A 30 3.33 -3.53 3.68
C TYR A 30 2.64 -3.39 2.34
N TYR A 31 1.49 -4.01 2.20
CA TYR A 31 0.73 -3.93 0.95
C TYR A 31 -0.76 -3.74 1.21
N LEU A 32 -1.45 -3.20 0.22
CA LEU A 32 -2.90 -3.07 0.20
C LEU A 32 -3.39 -3.34 -1.21
N CYS A 33 -4.28 -4.31 -1.35
CA CYS A 33 -4.93 -4.57 -2.63
C CYS A 33 -6.23 -3.78 -2.71
N VAL A 34 -6.41 -3.04 -3.79
CA VAL A 34 -7.61 -2.23 -4.01
C VAL A 34 -8.43 -2.91 -5.10
N LYS A 35 -9.57 -3.47 -4.73
CA LYS A 35 -10.42 -4.21 -5.66
C LYS A 35 -10.94 -3.33 -6.78
N ASN A 36 -11.36 -2.12 -6.42
CA ASN A 36 -11.84 -1.15 -7.40
C ASN A 36 -10.68 -0.66 -8.26
N GLY A 37 -10.66 -1.03 -9.53
CA GLY A 37 -9.59 -0.72 -10.45
C GLY A 37 -8.46 -1.73 -10.48
N HIS A 38 -8.51 -2.77 -9.65
CA HIS A 38 -7.52 -3.85 -9.61
C HIS A 38 -6.08 -3.35 -9.45
N ARG A 39 -5.85 -2.59 -8.38
CA ARG A 39 -4.53 -2.04 -8.07
C ARG A 39 -3.98 -2.64 -6.79
N VAL A 40 -2.66 -2.65 -6.66
CA VAL A 40 -1.98 -3.03 -5.44
C VAL A 40 -0.94 -1.97 -5.09
N MET A 41 -0.89 -1.61 -3.80
CA MET A 41 0.05 -0.62 -3.29
C MET A 41 1.05 -1.32 -2.38
N PHE A 42 2.33 -0.97 -2.52
CA PHE A 42 3.39 -1.43 -1.63
C PHE A 42 4.07 -0.23 -1.00
N VAL A 43 4.35 -0.32 0.29
CA VAL A 43 5.07 0.74 1.00
C VAL A 43 6.16 0.11 1.87
N ASP A 44 7.32 0.75 1.88
CA ASP A 44 8.40 0.42 2.81
C ASP A 44 8.87 1.72 3.47
N SER A 45 10.03 1.70 4.14
CA SER A 45 10.51 2.87 4.86
C SER A 45 10.87 4.06 3.96
N LYS A 46 11.08 3.84 2.66
CA LYS A 46 11.54 4.86 1.73
C LYS A 46 10.69 4.99 0.47
N ASN A 47 9.97 3.95 0.11
CA ASN A 47 9.30 3.89 -1.18
C ASN A 47 7.82 3.56 -1.06
N PHE A 48 7.04 4.15 -1.93
CA PHE A 48 5.64 3.81 -2.12
C PHE A 48 5.43 3.56 -3.60
N THR A 49 4.89 2.39 -3.94
CA THR A 49 4.65 2.00 -5.32
C THR A 49 3.24 1.49 -5.50
N GLU A 50 2.72 1.64 -6.72
CA GLU A 50 1.41 1.16 -7.11
C GLU A 50 1.54 0.43 -8.43
N SER A 51 0.88 -0.70 -8.56
CA SER A 51 0.90 -1.48 -9.80
C SER A 51 -0.44 -2.17 -10.01
N GLU A 52 -0.61 -2.80 -11.17
CA GLU A 52 -1.82 -3.54 -11.47
C GLU A 52 -1.94 -4.81 -10.63
N TRP A 53 -3.15 -5.12 -10.23
CA TRP A 53 -3.49 -6.34 -9.53
C TRP A 53 -4.48 -7.15 -10.40
N PRO A 54 -4.43 -8.48 -10.40
CA PRO A 54 -3.55 -9.33 -9.63
C PRO A 54 -2.16 -9.43 -10.25
N ILE A 55 -1.15 -9.48 -9.39
CA ILE A 55 0.21 -9.72 -9.81
C ILE A 55 0.70 -11.01 -9.16
N ASN A 56 1.59 -11.69 -9.86
CA ASN A 56 2.19 -12.92 -9.33
C ASN A 56 3.39 -12.56 -8.47
N ASP A 57 3.10 -12.07 -7.26
CA ASP A 57 4.11 -11.57 -6.34
C ASP A 57 4.09 -12.36 -5.03
N ALA A 58 5.23 -12.92 -4.67
CA ALA A 58 5.37 -13.72 -3.46
C ALA A 58 5.16 -12.92 -2.17
N ARG A 59 5.22 -11.60 -2.25
CA ARG A 59 4.99 -10.73 -1.09
C ARG A 59 3.51 -10.69 -0.67
N ILE A 60 2.62 -11.05 -1.57
CA ILE A 60 1.18 -11.03 -1.30
C ILE A 60 0.76 -12.39 -0.75
N HIS A 61 -0.01 -12.37 0.32
CA HIS A 61 -0.51 -13.58 0.94
C HIS A 61 -1.51 -14.28 0.02
N LYS A 62 -1.70 -15.59 0.25
CA LYS A 62 -2.66 -16.38 -0.51
C LYS A 62 -4.06 -15.78 -0.45
N ASN A 63 -4.44 -15.23 0.72
CA ASN A 63 -5.66 -14.46 0.88
C ASN A 63 -5.26 -13.01 1.06
N PRO A 64 -5.12 -12.24 -0.02
CA PRO A 64 -4.60 -10.89 0.08
C PRO A 64 -5.54 -9.95 0.80
N ASN A 65 -4.95 -8.91 1.41
CA ASN A 65 -5.73 -7.85 2.04
C ASN A 65 -6.33 -6.96 0.94
N CYS A 66 -7.56 -7.26 0.58
CA CYS A 66 -8.30 -6.54 -0.46
C CYS A 66 -9.46 -5.76 0.15
N LYS A 67 -9.65 -4.55 -0.32
CA LYS A 67 -10.80 -3.73 0.07
C LYS A 67 -11.99 -4.05 -0.85
N PHE A 68 -12.56 -5.24 -0.69
CA PHE A 68 -13.65 -5.72 -1.55
C PHE A 68 -14.90 -4.85 -1.48
N SER A 69 -15.22 -4.37 -0.29
CA SER A 69 -16.41 -3.53 -0.08
C SER A 69 -16.13 -2.04 -0.24
N ASP A 70 -14.87 -1.67 -0.38
CA ASP A 70 -14.47 -0.28 -0.50
C ASP A 70 -14.65 0.16 -1.94
N LYS A 71 -15.44 1.20 -2.15
CA LYS A 71 -15.72 1.75 -3.49
C LYS A 71 -14.71 2.81 -3.92
N ARG A 72 -13.80 3.17 -3.03
CA ARG A 72 -12.78 4.17 -3.36
C ARG A 72 -11.79 3.61 -4.37
N THR A 73 -11.30 4.47 -5.25
CA THR A 73 -10.24 4.10 -6.19
C THR A 73 -8.88 4.16 -5.48
N ALA A 74 -7.86 3.62 -6.11
CA ALA A 74 -6.49 3.74 -5.59
C ALA A 74 -6.09 5.20 -5.42
N THR A 75 -6.44 6.05 -6.38
CA THR A 75 -6.15 7.48 -6.30
C THR A 75 -6.79 8.13 -5.07
N GLU A 76 -8.05 7.79 -4.78
CA GLU A 76 -8.74 8.32 -3.61
C GLU A 76 -8.07 7.88 -2.31
N ILE A 77 -7.62 6.63 -2.25
CA ILE A 77 -6.92 6.11 -1.06
C ILE A 77 -5.57 6.82 -0.90
N GLU A 78 -4.85 7.03 -2.00
CA GLU A 78 -3.58 7.76 -1.96
C GLU A 78 -3.78 9.19 -1.47
N CYS A 79 -4.82 9.88 -1.94
CA CYS A 79 -5.16 11.22 -1.46
C CYS A 79 -5.46 11.22 0.03
N GLU A 80 -6.18 10.22 0.52
CA GLU A 80 -6.47 10.07 1.94
C GLU A 80 -5.19 9.92 2.75
N LEU A 81 -4.24 9.14 2.26
CA LEU A 81 -2.95 8.95 2.93
C LEU A 81 -2.14 10.24 2.96
N VAL A 82 -2.19 11.03 1.89
CA VAL A 82 -1.52 12.33 1.84
C VAL A 82 -2.16 13.29 2.84
N VAL A 83 -3.48 13.36 2.87
CA VAL A 83 -4.22 14.25 3.77
C VAL A 83 -3.94 13.90 5.23
N ASN A 84 -3.77 12.62 5.53
CA ASN A 84 -3.49 12.16 6.89
C ASN A 84 -2.00 12.19 7.25
N GLY A 85 -1.16 12.71 6.36
CA GLY A 85 0.25 12.94 6.66
C GLY A 85 1.16 11.71 6.56
N LEU A 86 0.74 10.66 5.86
CA LEU A 86 1.56 9.45 5.70
C LEU A 86 2.41 9.50 4.43
N LEU A 87 1.91 10.15 3.41
CA LEU A 87 2.60 10.29 2.12
C LEU A 87 2.75 11.76 1.76
N GLU A 88 3.76 12.07 0.97
CA GLU A 88 3.87 13.39 0.36
C GLU A 88 4.19 13.24 -1.13
N GLU A 89 3.78 14.22 -1.91
CA GLU A 89 4.05 14.26 -3.34
C GLU A 89 5.51 14.65 -3.59
N VAL A 90 6.14 13.92 -4.52
CA VAL A 90 7.54 14.15 -4.91
C VAL A 90 7.57 14.43 -6.40
N GLU A 91 8.32 15.43 -6.78
CA GLU A 91 8.55 15.73 -8.18
C GLU A 91 9.68 14.90 -8.77
#